data_597424d39eb6bd34b5c58bc0e327b9e5
#
_entry.id   597424d39eb6bd34b5c58bc0e327b9e5
#
_cell.length_a   1.000
_cell.length_b   1.000
_cell.length_c   1.000
_cell.angle_alpha   90.00
_cell.angle_beta   90.00
_cell.angle_gamma   90.00
#
_symmetry.space_group_name_H-M   'P 1'
#
loop_
_entity.id
_entity.type
_entity.pdbx_description
1 polymer ?
#
loop_
_entity_poly.entity_id
_entity_poly.type
_entity_poly.pdbx_seq_one_letter_code
_entity_poly.pdbx_strand_id
1 'polypeptide(L)'
;MKIRFFILTVLCMVTVGVYAQSNYPFNGLEMNMGNLSRLSDAKTRSISPENFTGEKGKGGMADPVRDKDQRNVANAHHAAKDLGKGWKVNPFIIVKPGETITIAEIEGPGAIQQIWMTPTGNWRFSILRMYWDDEKEPSVECPVGDFFCSAYNEYAQLSSLAVCVNPGSAFNCYWKMPFRKKARITLENINTAEEMRLYYQINYTLTEVPEDEAYFHAQFRRSNPTQGSLHTLIDGVKGKGQYVGTYLAWRVNDNCWWGEGEIKFYMDGDKEYPTICGTGTEDYFCGSYNFENQKTRQYQEFTTPYAGMHQVIRPDGLYRAVTAFGLYRWHILDPVHFDKDLKVTIQDLGWRHDGRYNNQKSDISSTTFWYQAEPHTKFPALPSKDGLEIPRW
;
A
#
# COMPACT_ATOMS: atom_id res chain seq x y z
N MET A 1 -15.87 0.11 -87.42
CA MET A 1 -15.34 0.84 -86.28
C MET A 1 -16.00 0.21 -85.03
N LYS A 2 -15.32 -0.67 -84.35
CA LYS A 2 -15.86 -1.38 -83.17
C LYS A 2 -15.19 -0.80 -81.90
N ILE A 3 -16.03 -0.11 -81.10
CA ILE A 3 -15.60 0.45 -79.78
C ILE A 3 -15.71 -0.67 -78.72
N ARG A 4 -14.59 -1.04 -78.13
CA ARG A 4 -14.54 -1.98 -76.98
C ARG A 4 -14.62 -1.15 -75.68
N PHE A 5 -15.70 -1.36 -74.92
CA PHE A 5 -15.79 -0.89 -73.54
C PHE A 5 -14.96 -1.80 -72.61
N PHE A 6 -13.99 -1.17 -71.91
CA PHE A 6 -13.30 -1.85 -70.79
C PHE A 6 -14.03 -1.46 -69.50
N ILE A 7 -14.65 -2.47 -68.87
CA ILE A 7 -15.24 -2.32 -67.55
C ILE A 7 -14.11 -2.61 -66.53
N LEU A 8 -13.69 -1.58 -65.82
CA LEU A 8 -12.73 -1.68 -64.72
C LEU A 8 -13.51 -1.96 -63.44
N THR A 9 -13.48 -3.21 -62.97
CA THR A 9 -14.11 -3.61 -61.68
C THR A 9 -13.11 -3.29 -60.59
N VAL A 10 -13.35 -2.22 -59.80
CA VAL A 10 -12.59 -1.90 -58.58
C VAL A 10 -13.14 -2.77 -57.46
N LEU A 11 -12.37 -3.76 -57.03
CA LEU A 11 -12.66 -4.61 -55.87
C LEU A 11 -12.22 -3.86 -54.61
N CYS A 12 -13.14 -3.17 -53.91
CA CYS A 12 -12.91 -2.64 -52.57
C CYS A 12 -12.82 -3.80 -51.58
N MET A 13 -11.61 -4.19 -51.17
CA MET A 13 -11.41 -5.01 -49.98
C MET A 13 -11.67 -4.17 -48.75
N VAL A 14 -12.84 -4.31 -48.15
CA VAL A 14 -13.13 -3.82 -46.82
C VAL A 14 -12.50 -4.82 -45.85
N THR A 15 -11.33 -4.51 -45.32
CA THR A 15 -10.76 -5.22 -44.18
C THR A 15 -11.59 -4.84 -42.96
N VAL A 16 -12.58 -5.65 -42.62
CA VAL A 16 -13.23 -5.58 -41.30
C VAL A 16 -12.22 -6.06 -40.30
N GLY A 17 -11.59 -5.11 -39.62
CA GLY A 17 -10.80 -5.41 -38.41
C GLY A 17 -11.75 -5.97 -37.36
N VAL A 18 -11.77 -7.29 -37.22
CA VAL A 18 -12.41 -7.94 -36.08
C VAL A 18 -11.53 -7.59 -34.90
N TYR A 19 -11.88 -6.52 -34.17
CA TYR A 19 -11.40 -6.36 -32.81
C TYR A 19 -12.02 -7.52 -32.03
N ALA A 20 -11.21 -8.54 -31.78
CA ALA A 20 -11.54 -9.55 -30.80
C ALA A 20 -11.60 -8.81 -29.46
N GLN A 21 -12.77 -8.43 -29.01
CA GLN A 21 -13.00 -8.20 -27.59
C GLN A 21 -12.59 -9.52 -26.92
N SER A 22 -11.51 -9.47 -26.15
CA SER A 22 -11.15 -10.59 -25.28
C SER A 22 -12.29 -10.75 -24.27
N ASN A 23 -13.28 -11.58 -24.64
CA ASN A 23 -14.33 -11.99 -23.71
C ASN A 23 -13.71 -12.99 -22.72
N TYR A 24 -12.85 -12.49 -21.84
CA TYR A 24 -12.53 -13.27 -20.65
C TYR A 24 -13.83 -13.43 -19.84
N PRO A 25 -14.21 -14.65 -19.51
CA PRO A 25 -15.35 -14.86 -18.62
C PRO A 25 -15.09 -14.13 -17.31
N PHE A 26 -16.15 -13.66 -16.66
CA PHE A 26 -16.03 -12.98 -15.37
C PHE A 26 -15.33 -13.89 -14.36
N ASN A 27 -14.14 -13.48 -13.92
CA ASN A 27 -13.24 -14.26 -13.07
C ASN A 27 -13.43 -14.03 -11.56
N GLY A 28 -14.36 -13.16 -11.14
CA GLY A 28 -14.66 -12.88 -9.74
C GLY A 28 -13.67 -11.94 -9.02
N LEU A 29 -12.71 -11.31 -9.72
CA LEU A 29 -11.74 -10.41 -9.10
C LEU A 29 -12.23 -8.97 -8.97
N GLU A 30 -12.94 -8.46 -9.96
CA GLU A 30 -13.37 -7.05 -9.98
C GLU A 30 -14.76 -6.85 -9.39
N MET A 31 -14.90 -7.22 -8.11
CA MET A 31 -16.19 -7.13 -7.44
C MET A 31 -16.53 -5.70 -7.04
N ASN A 32 -17.74 -5.28 -7.30
CA ASN A 32 -18.32 -4.01 -6.90
C ASN A 32 -19.83 -4.16 -6.70
N MET A 33 -20.48 -3.12 -6.15
CA MET A 33 -21.92 -3.18 -5.88
C MET A 33 -22.79 -3.53 -7.09
N GLY A 34 -22.33 -3.23 -8.30
CA GLY A 34 -23.08 -3.49 -9.53
C GLY A 34 -22.96 -4.93 -10.05
N ASN A 35 -22.01 -5.71 -9.56
CA ASN A 35 -21.76 -7.07 -10.05
C ASN A 35 -21.72 -8.16 -8.97
N LEU A 36 -22.09 -7.86 -7.73
CA LEU A 36 -22.10 -8.84 -6.62
C LEU A 36 -22.94 -10.08 -6.88
N SER A 37 -23.98 -9.96 -7.72
CA SER A 37 -24.85 -11.09 -8.09
C SER A 37 -24.25 -12.00 -9.17
N ARG A 38 -23.13 -11.62 -9.81
CA ARG A 38 -22.49 -12.44 -10.84
C ARG A 38 -21.71 -13.58 -10.19
N LEU A 39 -21.92 -14.79 -10.70
CA LEU A 39 -21.19 -15.98 -10.27
C LEU A 39 -19.99 -16.23 -11.19
N SER A 40 -18.94 -16.81 -10.62
CA SER A 40 -17.73 -17.24 -11.32
C SER A 40 -17.25 -18.58 -10.77
N ASP A 41 -16.25 -19.18 -11.41
CA ASP A 41 -15.59 -20.39 -10.93
C ASP A 41 -14.48 -20.12 -9.89
N ALA A 42 -14.31 -18.88 -9.48
CA ALA A 42 -13.32 -18.43 -8.50
C ALA A 42 -13.47 -19.17 -7.16
N LYS A 43 -12.33 -19.45 -6.51
CA LYS A 43 -12.28 -20.17 -5.23
C LYS A 43 -11.74 -19.25 -4.13
N THR A 44 -12.58 -18.86 -3.19
CA THR A 44 -12.17 -18.10 -2.02
C THR A 44 -11.35 -18.97 -1.08
N ARG A 45 -10.25 -18.41 -0.57
CA ARG A 45 -9.36 -18.98 0.44
C ARG A 45 -8.94 -17.92 1.44
N SER A 46 -8.41 -18.37 2.59
CA SER A 46 -7.90 -17.47 3.61
C SER A 46 -6.75 -18.11 4.36
N ILE A 47 -5.68 -17.35 4.58
CA ILE A 47 -4.58 -17.72 5.48
C ILE A 47 -4.72 -16.91 6.76
N SER A 48 -4.57 -17.59 7.90
CA SER A 48 -4.52 -17.01 9.23
C SER A 48 -3.75 -17.96 10.17
N PRO A 49 -3.45 -17.57 11.42
CA PRO A 49 -2.86 -18.49 12.38
C PRO A 49 -3.70 -19.76 12.67
N GLU A 50 -5.00 -19.70 12.40
CA GLU A 50 -5.88 -20.88 12.51
C GLU A 50 -5.91 -21.75 11.22
N ASN A 51 -5.29 -21.28 10.12
CA ASN A 51 -5.12 -22.02 8.86
C ASN A 51 -3.92 -21.48 8.08
N PHE A 52 -2.72 -21.93 8.38
CA PHE A 52 -1.47 -21.43 7.77
C PHE A 52 -1.33 -21.72 6.27
N THR A 53 -1.96 -22.78 5.79
CA THR A 53 -1.85 -23.21 4.39
C THR A 53 -2.94 -22.62 3.50
N GLY A 54 -4.02 -22.08 4.09
CA GLY A 54 -5.21 -21.68 3.36
C GLY A 54 -5.98 -22.82 2.70
N GLU A 55 -5.62 -24.08 2.96
CA GLU A 55 -6.29 -25.24 2.37
C GLU A 55 -7.76 -25.33 2.80
N LYS A 56 -8.59 -25.80 1.86
CA LYS A 56 -10.00 -26.02 2.09
C LYS A 56 -10.22 -27.03 3.22
N GLY A 57 -10.99 -26.63 4.23
CA GLY A 57 -11.37 -27.52 5.35
C GLY A 57 -10.24 -27.77 6.37
N LYS A 58 -9.18 -26.95 6.39
CA LYS A 58 -8.05 -27.09 7.32
C LYS A 58 -8.01 -26.02 8.41
N GLY A 59 -9.01 -25.17 8.52
CA GLY A 59 -9.10 -24.19 9.61
C GLY A 59 -9.43 -24.82 10.96
N GLY A 60 -8.90 -24.26 12.06
CA GLY A 60 -9.20 -24.64 13.44
C GLY A 60 -8.72 -26.05 13.82
N MET A 61 -7.64 -26.55 13.23
CA MET A 61 -7.14 -27.92 13.46
C MET A 61 -6.23 -28.06 14.67
N ALA A 62 -5.75 -26.96 15.24
CA ALA A 62 -4.89 -27.00 16.42
C ALA A 62 -5.60 -27.66 17.60
N ASP A 63 -4.87 -28.45 18.38
CA ASP A 63 -5.37 -29.14 19.56
C ASP A 63 -4.73 -28.50 20.80
N PRO A 64 -5.51 -27.95 21.75
CA PRO A 64 -4.97 -27.21 22.90
C PRO A 64 -4.20 -28.08 23.87
N VAL A 65 -4.34 -29.43 23.83
CA VAL A 65 -3.62 -30.36 24.69
C VAL A 65 -2.40 -30.93 23.99
N ARG A 66 -2.58 -31.46 22.77
CA ARG A 66 -1.50 -32.09 21.99
C ARG A 66 -0.44 -31.10 21.55
N ASP A 67 -0.86 -29.91 21.08
CA ASP A 67 0.01 -28.97 20.43
C ASP A 67 0.47 -27.80 21.35
N LYS A 68 0.17 -27.90 22.66
CA LYS A 68 0.38 -26.82 23.65
C LYS A 68 1.81 -26.27 23.74
N ASP A 69 2.80 -27.10 23.43
CA ASP A 69 4.21 -26.74 23.53
C ASP A 69 4.79 -26.27 22.18
N GLN A 70 3.95 -26.20 21.12
CA GLN A 70 4.36 -25.79 19.79
C GLN A 70 4.07 -24.30 19.58
N ARG A 71 5.14 -23.49 19.56
CA ARG A 71 5.04 -22.06 19.26
C ARG A 71 4.37 -21.84 17.90
N ASN A 72 3.46 -20.88 17.83
CA ASN A 72 2.70 -20.51 16.64
C ASN A 72 1.72 -21.57 16.12
N VAL A 73 1.49 -22.64 16.85
CA VAL A 73 0.50 -23.67 16.52
C VAL A 73 -0.66 -23.71 17.51
N ALA A 74 -0.40 -23.42 18.80
CA ALA A 74 -1.42 -23.42 19.85
C ALA A 74 -1.19 -22.31 20.89
N ASN A 75 -0.93 -21.09 20.44
CA ASN A 75 -0.56 -19.96 21.31
C ASN A 75 -1.64 -19.59 22.36
N ALA A 76 -2.90 -19.96 22.15
CA ALA A 76 -3.99 -19.78 23.13
C ALA A 76 -4.48 -21.10 23.72
N HIS A 77 -3.62 -22.15 23.78
CA HIS A 77 -3.97 -23.47 24.31
C HIS A 77 -4.58 -23.41 25.72
N HIS A 78 -4.06 -22.57 26.60
CA HIS A 78 -4.60 -22.43 27.95
C HIS A 78 -6.05 -21.90 27.96
N ALA A 79 -6.37 -20.91 27.11
CA ALA A 79 -7.73 -20.38 26.98
C ALA A 79 -8.71 -21.41 26.38
N ALA A 80 -8.22 -22.28 25.51
CA ALA A 80 -9.02 -23.27 24.80
C ALA A 80 -9.05 -24.68 25.52
N LYS A 81 -8.35 -24.83 26.65
CA LYS A 81 -8.12 -26.13 27.28
C LYS A 81 -9.39 -26.94 27.58
N ASP A 82 -10.46 -26.26 27.97
CA ASP A 82 -11.73 -26.88 28.35
C ASP A 82 -12.72 -27.00 27.16
N LEU A 83 -12.37 -26.45 25.99
CA LEU A 83 -13.20 -26.42 24.79
C LEU A 83 -12.73 -27.44 23.73
N GLY A 84 -11.43 -27.72 23.70
CA GLY A 84 -10.85 -28.70 22.79
C GLY A 84 -10.61 -28.23 21.37
N LYS A 85 -10.38 -29.17 20.47
CA LYS A 85 -10.14 -28.95 19.04
C LYS A 85 -11.38 -28.35 18.34
N GLY A 86 -11.13 -27.49 17.35
CA GLY A 86 -12.19 -26.82 16.58
C GLY A 86 -12.63 -25.47 17.17
N TRP A 87 -12.11 -25.12 18.33
CA TRP A 87 -12.28 -23.80 18.93
C TRP A 87 -11.08 -22.90 18.64
N LYS A 88 -11.09 -21.66 19.13
CA LYS A 88 -10.01 -20.67 18.95
C LYS A 88 -8.76 -21.07 19.74
N VAL A 89 -7.83 -21.77 19.10
CA VAL A 89 -6.61 -22.32 19.73
C VAL A 89 -5.36 -21.53 19.34
N ASN A 90 -5.29 -21.02 18.11
CA ASN A 90 -4.12 -20.31 17.60
C ASN A 90 -4.46 -18.96 16.97
N PRO A 91 -4.96 -17.97 17.74
CA PRO A 91 -5.44 -16.71 17.17
C PRO A 91 -4.34 -15.75 16.69
N PHE A 92 -3.08 -15.97 17.05
CA PHE A 92 -1.95 -15.12 16.72
C PHE A 92 -0.66 -15.92 16.60
N ILE A 93 0.34 -15.31 15.99
CA ILE A 93 1.72 -15.80 15.99
C ILE A 93 2.63 -14.85 16.77
N ILE A 94 3.79 -15.38 17.19
CA ILE A 94 4.85 -14.64 17.86
C ILE A 94 6.04 -14.57 16.91
N VAL A 95 6.50 -13.36 16.61
CA VAL A 95 7.71 -13.07 15.83
C VAL A 95 8.77 -12.53 16.78
N LYS A 96 9.84 -13.28 16.98
CA LYS A 96 10.91 -12.93 17.91
C LYS A 96 11.74 -11.75 17.38
N PRO A 97 12.52 -11.08 18.25
CA PRO A 97 13.52 -10.08 17.82
C PRO A 97 14.46 -10.67 16.76
N GLY A 98 14.65 -9.93 15.64
CA GLY A 98 15.49 -10.33 14.52
C GLY A 98 14.94 -11.48 13.66
N GLU A 99 13.75 -11.96 13.92
CA GLU A 99 13.15 -13.06 13.17
C GLU A 99 12.38 -12.56 11.95
N THR A 100 12.59 -13.26 10.81
CA THR A 100 11.74 -13.14 9.62
C THR A 100 10.94 -14.41 9.47
N ILE A 101 9.64 -14.29 9.32
CA ILE A 101 8.73 -15.44 9.09
C ILE A 101 7.90 -15.24 7.83
N THR A 102 7.57 -16.34 7.17
CA THR A 102 6.58 -16.36 6.08
C THR A 102 5.18 -16.47 6.70
N ILE A 103 4.34 -15.46 6.48
CA ILE A 103 2.96 -15.42 6.97
C ILE A 103 1.94 -15.88 5.94
N ALA A 104 2.30 -15.90 4.66
CA ALA A 104 1.52 -16.49 3.59
C ALA A 104 2.41 -17.00 2.48
N GLU A 105 2.06 -18.17 1.96
CA GLU A 105 2.61 -18.76 0.74
C GLU A 105 1.46 -19.39 -0.03
N ILE A 106 1.18 -18.84 -1.22
CA ILE A 106 -0.04 -19.12 -1.98
C ILE A 106 0.35 -19.54 -3.38
N GLU A 107 -0.02 -20.76 -3.76
CA GLU A 107 0.06 -21.22 -5.14
C GLU A 107 -1.14 -20.69 -5.94
N GLY A 108 -0.89 -20.16 -7.15
CA GLY A 108 -1.87 -19.50 -7.99
C GLY A 108 -2.25 -20.26 -9.27
N PRO A 109 -2.88 -19.58 -10.22
CA PRO A 109 -3.10 -18.12 -10.29
C PRO A 109 -4.22 -17.61 -9.36
N GLY A 110 -4.13 -16.31 -9.04
CA GLY A 110 -5.11 -15.68 -8.18
C GLY A 110 -4.80 -14.22 -7.80
N ALA A 111 -5.52 -13.70 -6.82
CA ALA A 111 -5.25 -12.39 -6.25
C ALA A 111 -5.54 -12.34 -4.74
N ILE A 112 -4.68 -11.67 -3.98
CA ILE A 112 -5.01 -11.25 -2.62
C ILE A 112 -5.98 -10.08 -2.75
N GLN A 113 -7.06 -10.09 -1.97
CA GLN A 113 -8.11 -9.09 -2.05
C GLN A 113 -8.31 -8.31 -0.74
N GLN A 114 -7.89 -8.89 0.39
CA GLN A 114 -7.98 -8.21 1.68
C GLN A 114 -6.93 -8.76 2.63
N ILE A 115 -6.26 -7.85 3.33
CA ILE A 115 -5.36 -8.16 4.43
C ILE A 115 -5.86 -7.43 5.67
N TRP A 116 -6.10 -8.19 6.74
CA TRP A 116 -6.36 -7.65 8.07
C TRP A 116 -5.19 -8.01 8.99
N MET A 117 -4.72 -7.04 9.76
CA MET A 117 -3.63 -7.24 10.72
C MET A 117 -3.85 -6.39 11.99
N THR A 118 -3.37 -6.92 13.11
CA THR A 118 -3.20 -6.14 14.34
C THR A 118 -1.91 -6.59 15.05
N PRO A 119 -0.76 -5.96 14.72
CA PRO A 119 0.52 -6.25 15.35
C PRO A 119 0.67 -5.47 16.66
N THR A 120 1.32 -6.10 17.66
CA THR A 120 1.81 -5.40 18.86
C THR A 120 3.20 -4.80 18.63
N GLY A 121 3.64 -3.95 19.55
CA GLY A 121 4.99 -3.37 19.52
C GLY A 121 5.11 -2.14 18.62
N ASN A 122 6.31 -1.91 18.11
CA ASN A 122 6.60 -0.77 17.23
C ASN A 122 6.38 -1.17 15.77
N TRP A 123 5.38 -0.58 15.13
CA TRP A 123 4.98 -0.91 13.75
C TRP A 123 6.02 -0.49 12.69
N ARG A 124 6.91 0.44 13.02
CA ARG A 124 8.06 0.80 12.18
C ARG A 124 9.19 -0.23 12.22
N PHE A 125 9.23 -1.06 13.26
CA PHE A 125 10.20 -2.13 13.39
C PHE A 125 9.68 -3.49 12.89
N SER A 126 8.52 -3.47 12.27
CA SER A 126 7.89 -4.62 11.62
C SER A 126 7.91 -4.41 10.11
N ILE A 127 8.73 -5.15 9.38
CA ILE A 127 8.92 -4.97 7.94
C ILE A 127 8.10 -6.00 7.18
N LEU A 128 7.16 -5.51 6.38
CA LEU A 128 6.32 -6.29 5.48
C LEU A 128 6.99 -6.38 4.11
N ARG A 129 7.15 -7.62 3.59
CA ARG A 129 7.58 -7.84 2.21
C ARG A 129 6.64 -8.77 1.49
N MET A 130 6.38 -8.49 0.21
CA MET A 130 5.57 -9.33 -0.66
C MET A 130 6.34 -9.60 -1.96
N TYR A 131 6.21 -10.83 -2.47
CA TYR A 131 6.91 -11.31 -3.65
C TYR A 131 5.91 -12.02 -4.56
N TRP A 132 5.98 -11.73 -5.85
CA TRP A 132 5.11 -12.32 -6.85
C TRP A 132 5.89 -13.24 -7.79
N ASP A 133 5.29 -14.39 -8.15
CA ASP A 133 5.72 -15.29 -9.22
C ASP A 133 7.22 -15.67 -9.18
N ASP A 134 7.73 -16.02 -8.00
CA ASP A 134 9.11 -16.44 -7.74
C ASP A 134 10.17 -15.32 -7.88
N GLU A 135 9.75 -14.05 -7.93
CA GLU A 135 10.69 -12.93 -7.89
C GLU A 135 11.53 -12.96 -6.59
N LYS A 136 12.82 -12.65 -6.75
CA LYS A 136 13.78 -12.66 -5.63
C LYS A 136 13.75 -11.37 -4.83
N GLU A 137 13.61 -10.25 -5.53
CA GLU A 137 13.46 -8.93 -4.92
C GLU A 137 11.99 -8.70 -4.56
N PRO A 138 11.70 -8.05 -3.43
CA PRO A 138 10.32 -7.80 -3.03
C PRO A 138 9.66 -6.73 -3.90
N SER A 139 8.43 -6.97 -4.34
CA SER A 139 7.58 -5.96 -4.98
C SER A 139 6.92 -5.03 -3.97
N VAL A 140 6.83 -5.45 -2.71
CA VAL A 140 6.43 -4.63 -1.56
C VAL A 140 7.51 -4.72 -0.50
N GLU A 141 8.05 -3.57 -0.07
CA GLU A 141 8.95 -3.49 1.08
C GLU A 141 8.68 -2.21 1.87
N CYS A 142 8.08 -2.37 3.05
CA CYS A 142 7.58 -1.25 3.83
C CYS A 142 7.44 -1.63 5.31
N PRO A 143 7.69 -0.70 6.27
CA PRO A 143 7.23 -0.88 7.63
C PRO A 143 5.71 -1.05 7.68
N VAL A 144 5.22 -1.96 8.51
CA VAL A 144 3.78 -2.26 8.62
C VAL A 144 2.96 -1.01 8.91
N GLY A 145 3.43 -0.16 9.83
CA GLY A 145 2.74 1.08 10.15
C GLY A 145 2.57 1.98 8.93
N ASP A 146 3.62 2.15 8.14
CA ASP A 146 3.61 3.01 6.95
C ASP A 146 2.77 2.42 5.81
N PHE A 147 2.77 1.09 5.66
CA PHE A 147 1.91 0.42 4.69
C PHE A 147 0.41 0.64 4.98
N PHE A 148 0.05 0.67 6.27
CA PHE A 148 -1.33 0.91 6.71
C PHE A 148 -1.59 2.35 7.18
N CYS A 149 -0.78 3.32 6.73
CA CYS A 149 -0.97 4.75 7.03
C CYS A 149 -0.92 5.10 8.53
N SER A 150 -0.10 4.40 9.31
CA SER A 150 0.02 4.55 10.78
C SER A 150 1.47 4.63 11.23
N ALA A 151 2.26 5.49 10.58
CA ALA A 151 3.71 5.61 10.75
C ALA A 151 4.14 5.96 12.18
N TYR A 152 3.31 6.70 12.92
CA TYR A 152 3.66 7.22 14.25
C TYR A 152 3.45 6.23 15.39
N ASN A 153 3.00 5.00 15.10
CA ASN A 153 2.66 3.99 16.11
C ASN A 153 1.63 4.50 17.15
N GLU A 154 0.79 5.41 16.71
CA GLU A 154 -0.36 5.97 17.42
C GLU A 154 -1.62 5.71 16.60
N TYR A 155 -2.72 5.36 17.29
CA TYR A 155 -3.99 5.15 16.61
C TYR A 155 -4.54 6.45 16.02
N ALA A 156 -4.92 6.39 14.75
CA ALA A 156 -5.76 7.39 14.11
C ALA A 156 -6.76 6.67 13.20
N GLN A 157 -8.01 7.06 13.29
CA GLN A 157 -9.06 6.49 12.43
C GLN A 157 -8.80 6.86 10.97
N LEU A 158 -8.81 5.86 10.09
CA LEU A 158 -8.78 6.07 8.66
C LEU A 158 -9.89 5.27 8.00
N SER A 159 -10.70 5.94 7.19
CA SER A 159 -11.79 5.31 6.43
C SER A 159 -11.63 5.66 4.96
N SER A 160 -11.15 4.70 4.15
CA SER A 160 -10.98 4.89 2.72
C SER A 160 -11.24 3.58 1.96
N LEU A 161 -11.20 3.63 0.62
CA LEU A 161 -11.43 2.43 -0.19
C LEU A 161 -10.27 1.44 -0.13
N ALA A 162 -9.04 1.93 -0.08
CA ALA A 162 -7.86 1.06 -0.18
C ALA A 162 -7.31 0.63 1.18
N VAL A 163 -7.35 1.52 2.18
CA VAL A 163 -6.83 1.26 3.52
C VAL A 163 -7.82 1.77 4.55
N CYS A 164 -8.07 0.95 5.57
CA CYS A 164 -8.85 1.35 6.75
C CYS A 164 -8.08 1.03 8.03
N VAL A 165 -8.12 1.95 8.99
CA VAL A 165 -7.61 1.75 10.35
C VAL A 165 -8.75 1.94 11.32
N ASN A 166 -9.16 0.85 11.96
CA ASN A 166 -10.30 0.81 12.87
C ASN A 166 -9.84 0.84 14.34
N PRO A 167 -10.75 1.09 15.31
CA PRO A 167 -10.40 1.14 16.73
C PRO A 167 -9.55 -0.04 17.19
N GLY A 168 -8.55 0.24 18.04
CA GLY A 168 -7.54 -0.74 18.47
C GLY A 168 -6.44 -0.98 17.44
N SER A 169 -6.30 -0.09 16.45
CA SER A 169 -5.31 -0.21 15.37
C SER A 169 -5.46 -1.50 14.55
N ALA A 170 -6.71 -1.81 14.22
CA ALA A 170 -7.03 -2.88 13.29
C ALA A 170 -6.77 -2.39 11.85
N PHE A 171 -5.67 -2.84 11.28
CA PHE A 171 -5.22 -2.47 9.94
C PHE A 171 -5.93 -3.31 8.88
N ASN A 172 -6.43 -2.66 7.84
CA ASN A 172 -7.07 -3.30 6.71
C ASN A 172 -6.55 -2.73 5.40
N CYS A 173 -6.30 -3.62 4.44
CA CYS A 173 -5.90 -3.26 3.09
C CYS A 173 -6.81 -3.99 2.09
N TYR A 174 -7.27 -3.28 1.08
CA TYR A 174 -8.17 -3.77 0.02
C TYR A 174 -7.57 -3.60 -1.39
N TRP A 175 -6.27 -3.28 -1.50
CA TRP A 175 -5.60 -3.32 -2.79
C TRP A 175 -5.68 -4.73 -3.37
N LYS A 176 -6.15 -4.86 -4.63
CA LYS A 176 -6.09 -6.13 -5.37
C LYS A 176 -4.63 -6.43 -5.70
N MET A 177 -4.13 -7.60 -5.36
CA MET A 177 -2.75 -8.01 -5.60
C MET A 177 -2.71 -9.29 -6.44
N PRO A 178 -2.73 -9.17 -7.79
CA PRO A 178 -2.71 -10.32 -8.69
C PRO A 178 -1.37 -11.05 -8.68
N PHE A 179 -1.40 -12.36 -8.89
CA PHE A 179 -0.22 -13.21 -9.13
C PHE A 179 -0.60 -14.38 -10.05
N ARG A 180 0.32 -14.80 -10.94
CA ARG A 180 0.04 -15.84 -11.93
C ARG A 180 0.50 -17.22 -11.51
N LYS A 181 1.53 -17.29 -10.68
CA LYS A 181 2.09 -18.55 -10.19
C LYS A 181 2.03 -18.64 -8.67
N LYS A 182 2.56 -17.62 -7.99
CA LYS A 182 2.76 -17.68 -6.55
C LYS A 182 2.72 -16.29 -5.90
N ALA A 183 2.19 -16.23 -4.67
CA ALA A 183 2.37 -15.08 -3.80
C ALA A 183 3.06 -15.52 -2.50
N ARG A 184 4.09 -14.78 -2.06
CA ARG A 184 4.76 -15.01 -0.78
C ARG A 184 4.78 -13.70 0.02
N ILE A 185 4.36 -13.76 1.28
CA ILE A 185 4.38 -12.61 2.19
C ILE A 185 5.23 -12.97 3.40
N THR A 186 6.20 -12.13 3.71
CA THR A 186 7.05 -12.27 4.90
C THR A 186 6.89 -11.08 5.83
N LEU A 187 7.10 -11.33 7.11
CA LEU A 187 7.15 -10.30 8.15
C LEU A 187 8.44 -10.47 8.95
N GLU A 188 9.19 -9.39 9.08
CA GLU A 188 10.42 -9.32 9.85
C GLU A 188 10.23 -8.40 11.05
N ASN A 189 10.62 -8.86 12.24
CA ASN A 189 10.72 -8.04 13.44
C ASN A 189 12.17 -7.58 13.62
N ILE A 190 12.49 -6.36 13.20
CA ILE A 190 13.84 -5.78 13.35
C ILE A 190 14.09 -5.20 14.75
N ASN A 191 13.14 -5.29 15.69
CA ASN A 191 13.36 -4.96 17.08
C ASN A 191 14.43 -5.90 17.66
N THR A 192 15.26 -5.41 18.55
CA THR A 192 16.35 -6.18 19.16
C THR A 192 16.02 -6.71 20.55
N ALA A 193 14.90 -6.30 21.13
CA ALA A 193 14.55 -6.62 22.51
C ALA A 193 13.14 -7.20 22.68
N GLU A 194 12.20 -6.79 21.86
CA GLU A 194 10.78 -7.11 22.05
C GLU A 194 10.24 -8.04 20.98
N GLU A 195 9.53 -9.08 21.40
CA GLU A 195 8.75 -9.89 20.50
C GLU A 195 7.50 -9.13 20.01
N MET A 196 7.01 -9.50 18.84
CA MET A 196 5.77 -9.01 18.27
C MET A 196 4.74 -10.13 18.26
N ARG A 197 3.53 -9.84 18.71
CA ARG A 197 2.36 -10.69 18.44
C ARG A 197 1.64 -10.16 17.22
N LEU A 198 1.35 -11.04 16.29
CA LEU A 198 0.59 -10.70 15.09
C LEU A 198 -0.70 -11.53 15.03
N TYR A 199 -1.81 -10.83 15.07
CA TYR A 199 -3.11 -11.35 14.65
C TYR A 199 -3.29 -10.96 13.20
N TYR A 200 -3.64 -11.89 12.31
CA TYR A 200 -3.79 -11.56 10.89
C TYR A 200 -4.74 -12.51 10.16
N GLN A 201 -5.27 -12.01 9.06
CA GLN A 201 -6.01 -12.79 8.09
C GLN A 201 -5.76 -12.22 6.69
N ILE A 202 -5.42 -13.09 5.75
CA ILE A 202 -5.17 -12.76 4.35
C ILE A 202 -6.20 -13.51 3.51
N ASN A 203 -7.13 -12.77 2.92
CA ASN A 203 -8.18 -13.31 2.08
C ASN A 203 -7.78 -13.19 0.61
N TYR A 204 -7.88 -14.29 -0.13
CA TYR A 204 -7.50 -14.35 -1.52
C TYR A 204 -8.46 -15.20 -2.35
N THR A 205 -8.42 -15.00 -3.65
CA THR A 205 -9.22 -15.72 -4.63
C THR A 205 -8.30 -16.43 -5.61
N LEU A 206 -8.48 -17.73 -5.78
CA LEU A 206 -7.83 -18.50 -6.84
C LEU A 206 -8.72 -18.48 -8.08
N THR A 207 -8.21 -17.96 -9.17
CA THR A 207 -8.89 -17.77 -10.44
C THR A 207 -7.89 -17.39 -11.52
N GLU A 208 -8.26 -17.48 -12.79
CA GLU A 208 -7.44 -16.98 -13.89
C GLU A 208 -7.19 -15.47 -13.77
N VAL A 209 -5.93 -15.06 -13.96
CA VAL A 209 -5.50 -13.68 -13.95
C VAL A 209 -5.21 -13.26 -15.39
N PRO A 210 -5.91 -12.25 -15.93
CA PRO A 210 -5.70 -11.76 -17.30
C PRO A 210 -4.25 -11.32 -17.55
N GLU A 211 -3.78 -11.46 -18.79
CA GLU A 211 -2.40 -11.10 -19.14
C GLU A 211 -2.09 -9.62 -19.00
N ASP A 212 -3.08 -8.76 -19.11
CA ASP A 212 -2.98 -7.30 -18.94
C ASP A 212 -3.06 -6.82 -17.48
N GLU A 213 -3.28 -7.72 -16.53
CA GLU A 213 -3.19 -7.40 -15.10
C GLU A 213 -1.73 -7.19 -14.68
N ALA A 214 -1.45 -6.04 -14.10
CA ALA A 214 -0.14 -5.70 -13.55
C ALA A 214 -0.01 -6.12 -12.09
N TYR A 215 1.23 -6.29 -11.62
CA TYR A 215 1.53 -6.65 -10.24
C TYR A 215 1.53 -5.45 -9.32
N PHE A 216 1.08 -5.65 -8.10
CA PHE A 216 1.03 -4.62 -7.06
C PHE A 216 2.41 -4.39 -6.44
N HIS A 217 2.75 -3.11 -6.24
CA HIS A 217 4.01 -2.68 -5.63
C HIS A 217 3.76 -1.64 -4.54
N ALA A 218 4.62 -1.65 -3.51
CA ALA A 218 4.67 -0.58 -2.53
C ALA A 218 6.10 -0.38 -2.02
N GLN A 219 6.53 0.88 -1.93
CA GLN A 219 7.88 1.24 -1.49
C GLN A 219 7.86 2.33 -0.43
N PHE A 220 8.63 2.11 0.62
CA PHE A 220 8.88 3.10 1.67
C PHE A 220 10.11 3.94 1.35
N ARG A 221 10.04 5.25 1.66
CA ARG A 221 11.17 6.17 1.69
C ARG A 221 11.08 7.12 2.88
N ARG A 222 12.24 7.62 3.36
CA ARG A 222 12.34 8.65 4.40
C ARG A 222 13.45 9.63 4.09
N SER A 223 13.17 10.89 4.31
CA SER A 223 14.13 12.00 4.35
C SER A 223 14.06 12.64 5.73
N ASN A 224 15.14 12.61 6.50
CA ASN A 224 15.19 13.19 7.84
C ASN A 224 16.59 13.78 8.13
N PRO A 225 16.78 15.09 8.04
CA PRO A 225 15.87 16.05 7.42
C PRO A 225 15.85 15.95 5.89
N THR A 226 14.88 16.59 5.25
CA THR A 226 14.87 16.76 3.80
C THR A 226 16.11 17.51 3.32
N GLN A 227 16.66 17.07 2.18
CA GLN A 227 17.82 17.70 1.55
C GLN A 227 17.37 18.55 0.36
N GLY A 228 17.83 19.81 0.32
CA GLY A 228 17.40 20.75 -0.72
C GLY A 228 15.88 20.98 -0.75
N SER A 229 15.20 20.78 0.39
CA SER A 229 13.75 20.91 0.51
C SER A 229 12.97 20.04 -0.47
N LEU A 230 13.47 18.83 -0.72
CA LEU A 230 12.87 17.88 -1.63
C LEU A 230 12.83 16.49 -0.97
N HIS A 231 11.65 15.86 -1.01
CA HIS A 231 11.48 14.45 -0.70
C HIS A 231 11.19 13.65 -1.97
N THR A 232 11.94 12.60 -2.20
CA THR A 232 11.69 11.67 -3.30
C THR A 232 10.77 10.56 -2.81
N LEU A 233 9.54 10.51 -3.34
CA LEU A 233 8.58 9.47 -3.01
C LEU A 233 8.95 8.14 -3.68
N ILE A 234 9.27 8.20 -4.97
CA ILE A 234 9.72 7.07 -5.75
C ILE A 234 10.64 7.53 -6.88
N ASP A 235 11.64 6.72 -7.23
CA ASP A 235 12.54 6.96 -8.35
C ASP A 235 13.09 5.63 -8.86
N GLY A 236 13.42 5.58 -10.14
CA GLY A 236 14.02 4.40 -10.77
C GLY A 236 13.02 3.32 -11.20
N VAL A 237 11.73 3.59 -11.16
CA VAL A 237 10.72 2.68 -11.75
C VAL A 237 10.93 2.62 -13.26
N LYS A 238 10.98 1.40 -13.81
CA LYS A 238 11.14 1.14 -15.25
C LYS A 238 10.08 0.18 -15.73
N GLY A 239 9.58 0.43 -16.94
CA GLY A 239 8.51 -0.36 -17.54
C GLY A 239 7.16 0.33 -17.49
N LYS A 240 6.13 -0.37 -17.92
CA LYS A 240 4.74 0.13 -18.00
C LYS A 240 4.02 -0.10 -16.68
N GLY A 241 3.24 0.91 -16.26
CA GLY A 241 2.46 0.80 -15.04
C GLY A 241 1.52 1.98 -14.78
N GLN A 242 0.99 2.00 -13.56
CA GLN A 242 0.12 3.07 -13.09
C GLN A 242 0.31 3.31 -11.60
N TYR A 243 0.59 4.56 -11.24
CA TYR A 243 0.68 5.01 -9.86
C TYR A 243 -0.71 5.19 -9.28
N VAL A 244 -0.98 4.58 -8.13
CA VAL A 244 -2.32 4.53 -7.55
C VAL A 244 -2.44 5.10 -6.15
N GLY A 245 -1.32 5.44 -5.50
CA GLY A 245 -1.45 6.00 -4.16
C GLY A 245 -0.19 6.51 -3.49
N THR A 246 -0.41 7.42 -2.56
CA THR A 246 0.58 8.01 -1.67
C THR A 246 0.08 8.00 -0.24
N TYR A 247 0.90 7.57 0.69
CA TYR A 247 0.82 7.91 2.10
C TYR A 247 2.03 8.75 2.49
N LEU A 248 1.83 9.84 3.23
CA LEU A 248 2.91 10.65 3.83
C LEU A 248 2.72 10.76 5.33
N ALA A 249 3.81 10.54 6.07
CA ALA A 249 3.98 10.95 7.44
C ALA A 249 4.96 12.14 7.46
N TRP A 250 4.47 13.29 7.87
CA TRP A 250 5.19 14.56 7.78
C TRP A 250 5.33 15.22 9.15
N ARG A 251 6.55 15.31 9.67
CA ARG A 251 6.86 16.05 10.89
C ARG A 251 7.53 17.38 10.52
N VAL A 252 6.90 18.47 10.92
CA VAL A 252 7.33 19.82 10.56
C VAL A 252 8.31 20.34 11.61
N ASN A 253 9.55 20.59 11.21
CA ASN A 253 10.59 21.10 12.10
C ASN A 253 10.67 22.65 12.12
N ASP A 254 9.97 23.32 11.19
CA ASP A 254 9.92 24.77 11.08
C ASP A 254 8.61 25.33 11.64
N ASN A 255 8.58 26.62 11.92
CA ASN A 255 7.36 27.35 12.26
C ASN A 255 6.61 27.78 10.98
N CYS A 256 5.38 28.23 11.13
CA CYS A 256 4.47 28.67 10.07
C CYS A 256 3.87 27.54 9.22
N TRP A 257 3.13 27.90 8.19
CA TRP A 257 2.55 26.96 7.25
C TRP A 257 3.64 26.21 6.48
N TRP A 258 3.46 24.93 6.29
CA TRP A 258 4.48 23.98 5.83
C TRP A 258 4.18 23.35 4.46
N GLY A 259 2.98 23.55 3.93
CA GLY A 259 2.46 22.71 2.83
C GLY A 259 2.38 23.43 1.47
N GLU A 260 3.28 24.39 1.18
CA GLU A 260 3.34 25.05 -0.14
C GLU A 260 3.98 24.19 -1.24
N GLY A 261 4.60 23.08 -0.86
CA GLY A 261 5.40 22.27 -1.76
C GLY A 261 4.57 21.51 -2.79
N GLU A 262 5.01 21.57 -4.05
CA GLU A 262 4.38 20.87 -5.17
C GLU A 262 4.81 19.40 -5.24
N ILE A 263 3.86 18.50 -5.50
CA ILE A 263 4.17 17.16 -5.98
C ILE A 263 4.43 17.19 -7.49
N LYS A 264 5.42 16.39 -7.93
CA LYS A 264 5.83 16.35 -9.35
C LYS A 264 5.99 14.91 -9.81
N PHE A 265 5.35 14.58 -10.95
CA PHE A 265 5.48 13.28 -11.59
C PHE A 265 6.27 13.45 -12.88
N TYR A 266 7.46 12.88 -12.90
CA TYR A 266 8.31 12.75 -14.08
C TYR A 266 8.11 11.35 -14.66
N MET A 267 7.70 11.27 -15.91
CA MET A 267 7.37 10.01 -16.56
C MET A 267 7.80 9.98 -18.02
N ASP A 268 7.98 8.79 -18.55
CA ASP A 268 8.18 8.52 -19.97
C ASP A 268 9.36 9.26 -20.62
N GLY A 269 10.41 9.48 -19.80
CA GLY A 269 11.64 10.14 -20.24
C GLY A 269 11.73 11.63 -19.89
N ASP A 270 10.81 12.15 -19.09
CA ASP A 270 10.92 13.51 -18.52
C ASP A 270 12.25 13.67 -17.76
N LYS A 271 12.91 14.82 -17.92
CA LYS A 271 14.20 15.11 -17.28
C LYS A 271 14.17 16.36 -16.42
N GLU A 272 14.01 17.50 -17.05
CA GLU A 272 14.07 18.81 -16.39
C GLU A 272 12.71 19.21 -15.80
N TYR A 273 11.64 18.97 -16.55
CA TYR A 273 10.29 19.35 -16.16
C TYR A 273 9.38 18.13 -16.08
N PRO A 274 8.47 18.08 -15.08
CA PRO A 274 7.53 16.97 -14.93
C PRO A 274 6.35 17.08 -15.89
N THR A 275 5.76 15.97 -16.26
CA THR A 275 4.47 15.94 -16.98
C THR A 275 3.33 16.40 -16.08
N ILE A 276 3.34 16.04 -14.77
CA ILE A 276 2.36 16.52 -13.80
C ILE A 276 3.07 17.33 -12.73
N CYS A 277 2.58 18.53 -12.48
CA CYS A 277 3.02 19.42 -11.40
C CYS A 277 1.80 19.88 -10.61
N GLY A 278 1.82 19.63 -9.30
CA GLY A 278 0.79 20.13 -8.38
C GLY A 278 0.96 21.62 -8.05
N THR A 279 0.12 22.12 -7.18
CA THR A 279 0.11 23.53 -6.76
C THR A 279 0.40 23.73 -5.28
N GLY A 280 0.30 22.67 -4.47
CA GLY A 280 0.58 22.65 -3.04
C GLY A 280 0.42 21.27 -2.46
N THR A 281 0.94 21.05 -1.26
CA THR A 281 0.82 19.76 -0.57
C THR A 281 -0.64 19.51 -0.17
N GLU A 282 -1.35 20.51 0.38
CA GLU A 282 -2.75 20.37 0.72
C GLU A 282 -3.63 20.11 -0.49
N ASP A 283 -3.33 20.75 -1.62
CA ASP A 283 -4.07 20.57 -2.87
C ASP A 283 -3.95 19.13 -3.37
N TYR A 284 -2.74 18.58 -3.31
CA TYR A 284 -2.51 17.18 -3.68
C TYR A 284 -3.33 16.22 -2.83
N PHE A 285 -3.45 16.46 -1.53
CA PHE A 285 -4.27 15.64 -0.62
C PHE A 285 -5.75 16.05 -0.59
N CYS A 286 -6.21 16.79 -1.62
CA CYS A 286 -7.60 17.21 -1.81
C CYS A 286 -8.14 18.08 -0.68
N GLY A 287 -7.25 18.81 -0.01
CA GLY A 287 -7.59 19.86 0.93
C GLY A 287 -7.49 21.25 0.27
N SER A 288 -7.54 22.28 1.07
CA SER A 288 -7.34 23.66 0.67
C SER A 288 -7.06 24.53 1.88
N TYR A 289 -6.48 25.72 1.64
CA TYR A 289 -6.29 26.74 2.67
C TYR A 289 -5.73 26.18 3.98
N ASN A 290 -4.57 25.53 3.92
CA ASN A 290 -3.80 25.03 5.06
C ASN A 290 -4.50 23.90 5.86
N PHE A 291 -5.47 23.19 5.29
CA PHE A 291 -6.33 22.22 6.02
C PHE A 291 -7.01 22.84 7.25
N GLU A 292 -7.26 24.15 7.23
CA GLU A 292 -7.72 24.88 8.38
C GLU A 292 -9.24 24.90 8.49
N ASN A 293 -9.75 24.60 9.67
CA ASN A 293 -11.13 24.92 10.01
C ASN A 293 -11.25 26.42 10.24
N GLN A 294 -11.96 27.13 9.37
CA GLN A 294 -12.05 28.60 9.34
C GLN A 294 -12.69 29.20 10.62
N LYS A 295 -13.44 28.40 11.39
CA LYS A 295 -14.06 28.85 12.65
C LYS A 295 -13.12 28.68 13.85
N THR A 296 -12.45 27.53 13.93
CA THR A 296 -11.59 27.22 15.08
C THR A 296 -10.15 27.66 14.89
N ARG A 297 -9.74 27.97 13.66
CA ARG A 297 -8.36 28.31 13.26
C ARG A 297 -7.36 27.20 13.63
N GLN A 298 -7.83 25.94 13.54
CA GLN A 298 -7.06 24.75 13.83
C GLN A 298 -7.05 23.82 12.62
N TYR A 299 -5.99 23.00 12.48
CA TYR A 299 -5.99 21.89 11.53
C TYR A 299 -7.17 20.97 11.80
N GLN A 300 -7.84 20.55 10.76
CA GLN A 300 -8.99 19.64 10.86
C GLN A 300 -8.68 18.32 10.15
N GLU A 301 -8.67 17.23 10.93
CA GLU A 301 -8.60 15.89 10.38
C GLU A 301 -9.84 15.57 9.54
N PHE A 302 -9.63 14.85 8.47
CA PHE A 302 -10.69 14.33 7.61
C PHE A 302 -10.28 13.04 6.92
N THR A 303 -11.24 12.19 6.62
CA THR A 303 -11.09 10.99 5.79
C THR A 303 -12.17 10.95 4.74
N THR A 304 -11.81 10.59 3.52
CA THR A 304 -12.73 10.34 2.41
C THR A 304 -12.35 9.04 1.72
N PRO A 305 -13.16 8.50 0.81
CA PRO A 305 -12.78 7.31 0.06
C PRO A 305 -11.43 7.38 -0.65
N TYR A 306 -10.97 8.58 -1.04
CA TYR A 306 -9.82 8.76 -1.93
C TYR A 306 -8.67 9.56 -1.32
N ALA A 307 -8.92 10.44 -0.37
CA ALA A 307 -7.89 11.30 0.21
C ALA A 307 -8.22 11.71 1.64
N GLY A 308 -7.20 12.14 2.40
CA GLY A 308 -7.42 12.66 3.75
C GLY A 308 -6.15 13.10 4.44
N MET A 309 -6.34 13.92 5.45
CA MET A 309 -5.40 14.16 6.54
C MET A 309 -6.04 13.53 7.79
N HIS A 310 -5.77 12.25 8.01
CA HIS A 310 -6.47 11.45 9.03
C HIS A 310 -5.83 11.55 10.41
N GLN A 311 -4.64 12.13 10.51
CA GLN A 311 -3.92 12.25 11.77
C GLN A 311 -3.21 13.59 11.88
N VAL A 312 -3.43 14.29 12.99
CA VAL A 312 -2.68 15.48 13.41
C VAL A 312 -2.21 15.29 14.85
N ILE A 313 -0.90 15.14 15.02
CA ILE A 313 -0.25 15.03 16.33
C ILE A 313 0.29 16.39 16.69
N ARG A 314 -0.28 17.01 17.74
CA ARG A 314 0.03 18.37 18.15
C ARG A 314 1.15 18.40 19.21
N PRO A 315 1.92 19.49 19.29
CA PRO A 315 2.82 19.75 20.43
C PRO A 315 2.08 19.63 21.76
N ASP A 316 2.77 19.16 22.80
CA ASP A 316 2.25 19.07 24.18
C ASP A 316 2.83 20.14 25.11
N GLY A 317 3.74 20.99 24.56
CA GLY A 317 4.40 22.05 25.30
C GLY A 317 5.59 21.59 26.15
N LEU A 318 5.92 20.28 26.15
CA LEU A 318 7.00 19.72 26.98
C LEU A 318 7.92 18.79 26.17
N TYR A 319 7.42 17.66 25.69
CA TYR A 319 8.23 16.65 25.01
C TYR A 319 7.92 16.57 23.51
N ARG A 320 6.71 16.86 23.09
CA ARG A 320 6.33 17.02 21.69
C ARG A 320 6.52 18.48 21.27
N ALA A 321 7.62 18.76 20.62
CA ALA A 321 7.94 20.12 20.19
C ALA A 321 7.35 20.49 18.82
N VAL A 322 7.04 19.49 17.98
CA VAL A 322 6.62 19.70 16.57
C VAL A 322 5.29 19.07 16.28
N THR A 323 4.58 19.62 15.28
CA THR A 323 3.35 19.03 14.73
C THR A 323 3.71 17.96 13.71
N ALA A 324 2.96 16.86 13.72
CA ALA A 324 3.12 15.78 12.76
C ALA A 324 1.78 15.41 12.12
N PHE A 325 1.82 15.03 10.86
CA PHE A 325 0.66 14.79 10.03
C PHE A 325 0.72 13.43 9.34
N GLY A 326 -0.42 12.74 9.27
CA GLY A 326 -0.63 11.57 8.43
C GLY A 326 -1.60 11.93 7.30
N LEU A 327 -1.13 11.79 6.04
CA LEU A 327 -1.89 12.18 4.86
C LEU A 327 -1.91 11.03 3.86
N TYR A 328 -3.04 10.85 3.16
CA TYR A 328 -3.13 9.86 2.10
C TYR A 328 -3.90 10.37 0.90
N ARG A 329 -3.54 9.89 -0.29
CA ARG A 329 -4.31 10.03 -1.52
C ARG A 329 -4.25 8.76 -2.34
N TRP A 330 -5.42 8.31 -2.83
CA TRP A 330 -5.59 7.16 -3.70
C TRP A 330 -6.06 7.63 -5.07
N HIS A 331 -5.28 7.33 -6.09
CA HIS A 331 -5.60 7.57 -7.50
C HIS A 331 -6.37 6.38 -8.08
N ILE A 332 -7.54 6.06 -7.51
CA ILE A 332 -8.36 4.91 -7.95
C ILE A 332 -9.15 5.24 -9.21
N LEU A 333 -9.68 6.47 -9.29
CA LEU A 333 -10.44 6.94 -10.44
C LEU A 333 -9.59 7.78 -11.42
N ASP A 334 -8.40 8.20 -10.99
CA ASP A 334 -7.46 9.03 -11.72
C ASP A 334 -6.02 8.48 -11.68
N PRO A 335 -5.80 7.16 -11.99
CA PRO A 335 -4.46 6.58 -11.93
C PRO A 335 -3.49 7.32 -12.86
N VAL A 336 -2.26 7.50 -12.40
CA VAL A 336 -1.22 8.15 -13.19
C VAL A 336 -0.48 7.09 -14.01
N HIS A 337 -0.83 6.99 -15.30
CA HIS A 337 -0.28 6.01 -16.22
C HIS A 337 1.12 6.42 -16.71
N PHE A 338 2.01 5.45 -16.84
CA PHE A 338 3.33 5.62 -17.44
C PHE A 338 3.67 4.38 -18.29
N ASP A 339 4.43 4.58 -19.38
CA ASP A 339 4.80 3.51 -20.31
C ASP A 339 6.26 3.06 -20.20
N LYS A 340 7.16 3.94 -19.71
CA LYS A 340 8.61 3.67 -19.71
C LYS A 340 9.27 3.81 -18.36
N ASP A 341 8.98 4.87 -17.63
CA ASP A 341 9.57 5.15 -16.33
C ASP A 341 8.74 6.13 -15.51
N LEU A 342 8.97 6.11 -14.20
CA LEU A 342 8.33 7.01 -13.26
C LEU A 342 9.30 7.43 -12.16
N LYS A 343 9.27 8.74 -11.86
CA LYS A 343 9.84 9.36 -10.66
C LYS A 343 8.83 10.34 -10.08
N VAL A 344 8.65 10.33 -8.75
CA VAL A 344 7.74 11.25 -8.05
C VAL A 344 8.48 11.91 -6.92
N THR A 345 8.36 13.24 -6.83
CA THR A 345 8.95 14.06 -5.77
C THR A 345 7.93 15.00 -5.18
N ILE A 346 8.14 15.46 -3.94
CA ILE A 346 7.37 16.53 -3.32
C ILE A 346 8.32 17.53 -2.68
N GLN A 347 8.03 18.83 -2.82
CA GLN A 347 8.81 19.90 -2.23
C GLN A 347 8.43 20.09 -0.75
N ASP A 348 9.40 20.53 0.05
CA ASP A 348 9.24 20.83 1.48
C ASP A 348 9.36 22.36 1.65
N LEU A 349 8.26 23.07 1.40
CA LEU A 349 8.21 24.52 1.37
C LEU A 349 7.18 25.11 2.34
N GLY A 350 7.55 26.24 2.94
CA GLY A 350 6.67 27.07 3.74
C GLY A 350 6.87 28.55 3.40
N TRP A 351 6.55 29.46 4.34
CA TRP A 351 6.64 30.90 4.14
C TRP A 351 7.68 31.61 5.00
N ARG A 352 8.30 32.64 4.45
CA ARG A 352 9.05 33.67 5.16
C ARG A 352 8.17 34.88 5.43
N HIS A 353 8.57 35.73 6.37
CA HIS A 353 7.83 36.94 6.73
C HIS A 353 7.60 37.92 5.58
N ASP A 354 8.50 37.92 4.63
CA ASP A 354 8.45 38.85 3.45
C ASP A 354 7.67 38.26 2.27
N GLY A 355 6.92 37.19 2.44
CA GLY A 355 6.13 36.55 1.42
C GLY A 355 6.92 35.68 0.43
N ARG A 356 8.19 35.41 0.69
CA ARG A 356 8.97 34.43 -0.08
C ARG A 356 8.80 33.03 0.50
N TYR A 357 8.99 32.01 -0.33
CA TYR A 357 9.03 30.63 0.15
C TYR A 357 10.21 30.39 1.09
N ASN A 358 9.97 29.55 2.08
CA ASN A 358 10.97 29.04 2.99
C ASN A 358 11.30 27.58 2.66
N ASN A 359 12.56 27.32 2.38
CA ASN A 359 13.06 25.94 2.26
C ASN A 359 13.11 25.31 3.65
N GLN A 360 12.24 24.33 3.88
CA GLN A 360 12.12 23.65 5.16
C GLN A 360 13.04 22.42 5.26
N LYS A 361 13.13 21.87 6.46
CA LYS A 361 13.95 20.68 6.79
C LYS A 361 13.13 19.70 7.61
N SER A 362 12.02 19.30 7.08
CA SER A 362 11.09 18.38 7.74
C SER A 362 11.62 16.94 7.79
N ASP A 363 11.04 16.14 8.69
CA ASP A 363 11.17 14.68 8.67
C ASP A 363 9.97 14.11 7.91
N ILE A 364 10.19 13.66 6.67
CA ILE A 364 9.15 13.13 5.79
C ILE A 364 9.42 11.67 5.50
N SER A 365 8.43 10.83 5.73
CA SER A 365 8.42 9.46 5.21
C SER A 365 7.18 9.22 4.34
N SER A 366 7.35 8.37 3.34
CA SER A 366 6.31 8.05 2.38
C SER A 366 6.21 6.56 2.13
N THR A 367 5.00 6.10 1.83
CA THR A 367 4.74 4.84 1.14
C THR A 367 4.01 5.16 -0.15
N THR A 368 4.57 4.72 -1.26
CA THR A 368 3.97 4.84 -2.59
C THR A 368 3.42 3.51 -3.04
N PHE A 369 2.29 3.55 -3.73
CA PHE A 369 1.57 2.39 -4.21
C PHE A 369 1.37 2.49 -5.71
N TRP A 370 1.73 1.42 -6.46
CA TRP A 370 1.57 1.39 -7.91
C TRP A 370 1.39 -0.04 -8.42
N TYR A 371 0.95 -0.16 -9.64
CA TYR A 371 0.95 -1.41 -10.40
C TYR A 371 1.92 -1.29 -11.56
N GLN A 372 2.70 -2.34 -11.82
CA GLN A 372 3.54 -2.41 -13.00
C GLN A 372 3.73 -3.84 -13.51
N ALA A 373 4.10 -3.96 -14.77
CA ALA A 373 4.55 -5.23 -15.33
C ALA A 373 5.92 -5.62 -14.74
N GLU A 374 6.11 -6.90 -14.44
CA GLU A 374 7.42 -7.45 -14.04
C GLU A 374 8.33 -7.70 -15.27
N PRO A 375 9.66 -7.69 -15.10
CA PRO A 375 10.39 -7.52 -13.84
C PRO A 375 10.53 -6.04 -13.43
N HIS A 376 10.53 -5.78 -12.12
CA HIS A 376 10.77 -4.45 -11.58
C HIS A 376 12.25 -4.19 -11.26
N THR A 377 12.61 -2.92 -11.08
CA THR A 377 13.94 -2.51 -10.62
C THR A 377 14.05 -2.71 -9.11
N LYS A 378 15.17 -3.26 -8.65
CA LYS A 378 15.45 -3.42 -7.21
C LYS A 378 15.28 -2.13 -6.45
N PHE A 379 14.57 -2.20 -5.31
CA PHE A 379 14.35 -1.07 -4.43
C PHE A 379 15.66 -0.63 -3.73
N PRO A 380 15.82 0.65 -3.40
CA PRO A 380 16.88 1.07 -2.48
C PRO A 380 16.68 0.40 -1.12
N ALA A 381 17.80 0.12 -0.44
CA ALA A 381 17.75 -0.49 0.89
C ALA A 381 16.93 0.38 1.87
N LEU A 382 16.14 -0.27 2.72
CA LEU A 382 15.49 0.41 3.83
C LEU A 382 16.52 1.07 4.75
N PRO A 383 16.18 2.19 5.41
CA PRO A 383 16.99 2.74 6.48
C PRO A 383 17.26 1.70 7.58
N SER A 384 18.36 1.86 8.32
CA SER A 384 18.62 1.06 9.53
C SER A 384 17.48 1.20 10.55
N LYS A 385 17.44 0.33 11.56
CA LYS A 385 16.47 0.43 12.66
C LYS A 385 16.41 1.86 13.25
N ASP A 386 17.57 2.46 13.52
CA ASP A 386 17.64 3.83 14.05
C ASP A 386 17.16 4.87 13.00
N GLY A 387 17.44 4.63 11.71
CA GLY A 387 16.96 5.46 10.61
C GLY A 387 15.45 5.32 10.35
N LEU A 388 14.82 4.26 10.84
CA LEU A 388 13.36 4.07 10.79
C LEU A 388 12.67 4.66 12.02
N GLU A 389 13.35 4.75 13.15
CA GLU A 389 12.76 5.20 14.41
C GLU A 389 12.21 6.62 14.31
N ILE A 390 10.98 6.82 14.78
CA ILE A 390 10.46 8.13 15.14
C ILE A 390 10.56 8.25 16.65
N PRO A 391 11.45 9.11 17.16
CA PRO A 391 11.60 9.30 18.60
C PRO A 391 10.25 9.69 19.21
N ARG A 392 9.90 9.00 20.24
CA ARG A 392 8.78 9.33 21.12
C ARG A 392 9.37 9.92 22.40
N TRP A 393 8.55 10.62 23.16
CA TRP A 393 8.93 11.10 24.49
C TRP A 393 9.10 9.92 25.45
#